data_e3aa36ae30d17827df18795995c9577b
#
_entry.id   e3aa36ae30d17827df18795995c9577b
#
_cell.length_a   1.000
_cell.length_b   1.000
_cell.length_c   1.000
_cell.angle_alpha   90.00
_cell.angle_beta   90.00
_cell.angle_gamma   90.00
#
_symmetry.space_group_name_H-M   'P 1'
#
loop_
_entity.id
_entity.type
_entity.pdbx_description
1 polymer ?
#
loop_
_entity_poly.entity_id
_entity_poly.type
_entity_poly.pdbx_seq_one_letter_code
_entity_poly.pdbx_strand_id
1 'polypeptide(L)'
;MRLRAPLRTVALVVAALLCVAGCSNRSAQEDAAKKGESTRPTIAFMSDFGTANDAVAICKAVILGIVPDVRIMDITHQVTPYSIEEGARFLAGVTPYYPPETIFLAVVDPGVGTSRKAVIVKTKKGQFFVLPDNGLITPVADRDGIEGAREITSLGWMIGDNISSTFHGRDVFSPAAAHLAAGEDWTLAGGEVRELVRLNPRAPAIDKSGITGAVIGLDDPYGSLITDISGTDFRSLGYVLGDKVSVRIDKGFYIIPFVKTFMDVPVGDPLLYIDSRGRLEVALNERDFSKKHKITPPVPIFIPRKGQRP
;
A
#
# COMPACT_ATOMS: atom_id res chain seq x y z
N MET A 1 27.89 -67.32 -51.36
CA MET A 1 27.65 -65.87 -51.53
C MET A 1 26.95 -65.38 -50.27
N ARG A 2 27.72 -64.78 -49.36
CA ARG A 2 27.18 -64.33 -48.05
C ARG A 2 27.10 -62.81 -48.11
N LEU A 3 25.92 -62.26 -48.12
CA LEU A 3 25.62 -60.83 -47.97
C LEU A 3 25.74 -60.39 -46.48
N ARG A 4 26.71 -59.53 -46.19
CA ARG A 4 26.86 -58.85 -44.94
C ARG A 4 26.10 -57.52 -45.03
N ALA A 5 25.03 -57.35 -44.28
CA ALA A 5 24.38 -56.06 -44.09
C ALA A 5 25.18 -55.15 -43.12
N PRO A 6 25.23 -53.84 -43.32
CA PRO A 6 26.14 -52.98 -42.57
C PRO A 6 25.54 -52.59 -41.19
N LEU A 7 26.32 -52.90 -40.18
CA LEU A 7 26.05 -52.66 -38.73
C LEU A 7 26.02 -51.15 -38.34
N ARG A 8 26.12 -50.26 -39.34
CA ARG A 8 26.24 -48.80 -39.11
C ARG A 8 24.91 -48.04 -38.93
N THR A 9 23.79 -48.58 -39.39
CA THR A 9 22.49 -47.88 -39.38
C THR A 9 21.75 -48.01 -38.06
N VAL A 10 22.00 -49.07 -37.26
CA VAL A 10 21.34 -49.27 -35.96
C VAL A 10 21.90 -48.37 -34.86
N ALA A 11 23.20 -48.03 -34.92
CA ALA A 11 23.85 -47.17 -33.91
C ALA A 11 23.37 -45.72 -33.98
N LEU A 12 22.98 -45.20 -35.15
CA LEU A 12 22.50 -43.82 -35.29
C LEU A 12 21.08 -43.61 -34.78
N VAL A 13 20.22 -44.61 -34.88
CA VAL A 13 18.81 -44.50 -34.39
C VAL A 13 18.73 -44.57 -32.87
N VAL A 14 19.59 -45.36 -32.21
CA VAL A 14 19.67 -45.45 -30.76
C VAL A 14 20.23 -44.18 -30.13
N ALA A 15 21.23 -43.52 -30.78
CA ALA A 15 21.77 -42.25 -30.29
C ALA A 15 20.77 -41.08 -30.43
N ALA A 16 19.93 -41.05 -31.48
CA ALA A 16 18.89 -40.03 -31.66
C ALA A 16 17.74 -40.18 -30.64
N LEU A 17 17.34 -41.39 -30.29
CA LEU A 17 16.32 -41.66 -29.28
C LEU A 17 16.78 -41.31 -27.85
N LEU A 18 18.06 -41.49 -27.52
CA LEU A 18 18.64 -41.11 -26.23
C LEU A 18 18.78 -39.59 -26.08
N CYS A 19 19.01 -38.84 -27.16
CA CYS A 19 19.06 -37.37 -27.11
C CYS A 19 17.69 -36.75 -26.92
N VAL A 20 16.62 -37.31 -27.50
CA VAL A 20 15.24 -36.77 -27.31
C VAL A 20 14.69 -37.05 -25.88
N ALA A 21 15.01 -38.22 -25.31
CA ALA A 21 14.65 -38.55 -23.94
C ALA A 21 15.42 -37.72 -22.91
N GLY A 22 16.67 -37.30 -23.21
CA GLY A 22 17.45 -36.42 -22.35
C GLY A 22 16.97 -34.96 -22.33
N CYS A 23 16.44 -34.43 -23.44
CA CYS A 23 15.89 -33.08 -23.52
C CYS A 23 14.52 -32.97 -22.84
N SER A 24 13.66 -33.97 -22.98
CA SER A 24 12.34 -33.97 -22.33
C SER A 24 12.44 -34.13 -20.79
N ASN A 25 13.43 -34.84 -20.27
CA ASN A 25 13.66 -34.94 -18.83
C ASN A 25 14.29 -33.65 -18.24
N ARG A 26 15.06 -32.91 -19.02
CA ARG A 26 15.68 -31.67 -18.58
C ARG A 26 14.67 -30.53 -18.46
N SER A 27 13.77 -30.40 -19.44
CA SER A 27 12.67 -29.42 -19.35
C SER A 27 11.68 -29.74 -18.21
N ALA A 28 11.35 -31.01 -17.99
CA ALA A 28 10.51 -31.41 -16.87
C ALA A 28 11.19 -31.22 -15.49
N GLN A 29 12.51 -31.36 -15.39
CA GLN A 29 13.27 -31.06 -14.18
C GLN A 29 13.45 -29.55 -13.97
N GLU A 30 13.63 -28.75 -15.01
CA GLU A 30 13.68 -27.28 -14.94
C GLU A 30 12.32 -26.68 -14.60
N ASP A 31 11.22 -27.25 -15.09
CA ASP A 31 9.85 -26.86 -14.72
C ASP A 31 9.48 -27.31 -13.30
N ALA A 32 9.95 -28.48 -12.86
CA ALA A 32 9.80 -28.95 -11.49
C ALA A 32 10.66 -28.13 -10.50
N ALA A 33 11.86 -27.71 -10.88
CA ALA A 33 12.72 -26.85 -10.09
C ALA A 33 12.13 -25.44 -9.96
N LYS A 34 11.52 -24.89 -11.03
CA LYS A 34 10.77 -23.62 -10.98
C LYS A 34 9.49 -23.68 -10.15
N LYS A 35 8.87 -24.84 -10.06
CA LYS A 35 7.68 -25.08 -9.24
C LYS A 35 8.01 -25.34 -7.77
N GLY A 36 9.27 -25.61 -7.44
CA GLY A 36 9.79 -25.86 -6.10
C GLY A 36 10.48 -24.68 -5.42
N GLU A 37 10.65 -23.54 -6.10
CA GLU A 37 11.03 -22.29 -5.45
C GLU A 37 9.80 -21.74 -4.76
N SER A 38 9.52 -22.24 -3.55
CA SER A 38 8.61 -21.60 -2.59
C SER A 38 9.04 -20.15 -2.47
N THR A 39 8.31 -19.24 -3.13
CA THR A 39 8.57 -17.82 -2.98
C THR A 39 8.41 -17.51 -1.50
N ARG A 40 9.49 -17.02 -0.87
CA ARG A 40 9.46 -16.64 0.54
C ARG A 40 8.24 -15.78 0.81
N PRO A 41 7.39 -16.14 1.81
CA PRO A 41 6.24 -15.33 2.13
C PRO A 41 6.70 -13.91 2.50
N THR A 42 5.93 -12.92 2.10
CA THR A 42 6.29 -11.51 2.30
C THR A 42 5.25 -10.84 3.19
N ILE A 43 5.72 -10.25 4.30
CA ILE A 43 4.94 -9.37 5.17
C ILE A 43 5.40 -7.94 4.89
N ALA A 44 4.50 -7.09 4.42
CA ALA A 44 4.71 -5.66 4.25
C ALA A 44 4.15 -4.93 5.48
N PHE A 45 5.02 -4.34 6.29
CA PHE A 45 4.67 -3.78 7.60
C PHE A 45 4.57 -2.27 7.57
N MET A 46 3.45 -1.74 8.07
CA MET A 46 3.18 -0.31 8.23
C MET A 46 2.63 -0.03 9.62
N SER A 47 3.07 1.06 10.26
CA SER A 47 2.51 1.52 11.53
C SER A 47 2.72 3.02 11.75
N ASP A 48 2.13 3.54 12.83
CA ASP A 48 2.39 4.87 13.40
C ASP A 48 3.30 4.83 14.65
N PHE A 49 4.03 3.72 14.85
CA PHE A 49 4.88 3.51 16.04
C PHE A 49 6.12 4.39 16.06
N GLY A 50 6.50 4.96 14.91
CA GLY A 50 7.79 5.63 14.75
C GLY A 50 8.96 4.64 14.72
N THR A 51 10.17 5.20 14.76
CA THR A 51 11.42 4.43 14.77
C THR A 51 12.31 4.77 15.97
N ALA A 52 11.79 5.58 16.91
CA ALA A 52 12.56 6.06 18.06
C ALA A 52 12.58 5.06 19.23
N ASN A 53 11.70 4.05 19.23
CA ASN A 53 11.61 3.02 20.26
C ASN A 53 11.69 1.61 19.66
N ASP A 54 11.52 0.60 20.49
CA ASP A 54 11.69 -0.82 20.18
C ASP A 54 10.40 -1.51 19.64
N ALA A 55 9.27 -0.81 19.56
CA ALA A 55 7.97 -1.41 19.22
C ALA A 55 7.99 -2.17 17.88
N VAL A 56 8.55 -1.56 16.83
CA VAL A 56 8.68 -2.20 15.52
C VAL A 56 9.58 -3.43 15.58
N ALA A 57 10.71 -3.33 16.29
CA ALA A 57 11.66 -4.44 16.43
C ALA A 57 11.02 -5.62 17.17
N ILE A 58 10.26 -5.36 18.23
CA ILE A 58 9.53 -6.40 18.98
C ILE A 58 8.51 -7.10 18.10
N CYS A 59 7.70 -6.35 17.32
CA CYS A 59 6.74 -6.94 16.38
C CYS A 59 7.43 -7.86 15.37
N LYS A 60 8.55 -7.43 14.80
CA LYS A 60 9.36 -8.24 13.87
C LYS A 60 9.95 -9.48 14.55
N ALA A 61 10.41 -9.36 15.79
CA ALA A 61 10.94 -10.51 16.56
C ALA A 61 9.86 -11.58 16.80
N VAL A 62 8.63 -11.16 17.13
CA VAL A 62 7.47 -12.07 17.26
C VAL A 62 7.21 -12.80 15.94
N ILE A 63 7.18 -12.10 14.81
CA ILE A 63 7.00 -12.71 13.49
C ILE A 63 8.08 -13.74 13.20
N LEU A 64 9.37 -13.39 13.40
CA LEU A 64 10.51 -14.27 13.16
C LEU A 64 10.54 -15.48 14.10
N GLY A 65 9.99 -15.36 15.31
CA GLY A 65 9.84 -16.47 16.25
C GLY A 65 8.84 -17.54 15.79
N ILE A 66 7.83 -17.16 15.00
CA ILE A 66 6.80 -18.06 14.47
C ILE A 66 7.19 -18.58 13.08
N VAL A 67 7.67 -17.70 12.20
CA VAL A 67 8.04 -18.02 10.81
C VAL A 67 9.43 -17.45 10.47
N PRO A 68 10.51 -18.18 10.79
CA PRO A 68 11.90 -17.67 10.64
C PRO A 68 12.27 -17.33 9.18
N ASP A 69 11.72 -18.03 8.21
CA ASP A 69 12.03 -17.81 6.78
C ASP A 69 10.98 -16.94 6.10
N VAL A 70 10.68 -15.78 6.68
CA VAL A 70 9.78 -14.76 6.12
C VAL A 70 10.57 -13.53 5.66
N ARG A 71 10.12 -12.89 4.59
CA ARG A 71 10.60 -11.56 4.21
C ARG A 71 9.74 -10.51 4.86
N ILE A 72 10.32 -9.66 5.71
CA ILE A 72 9.61 -8.50 6.28
C ILE A 72 10.12 -7.24 5.57
N MET A 73 9.19 -6.48 4.96
CA MET A 73 9.47 -5.23 4.27
C MET A 73 8.73 -4.11 4.99
N ASP A 74 9.43 -3.05 5.35
CA ASP A 74 8.79 -1.87 5.93
C ASP A 74 8.19 -1.01 4.81
N ILE A 75 6.92 -0.67 4.95
CA ILE A 75 6.28 0.37 4.13
C ILE A 75 6.68 1.73 4.72
N THR A 76 6.27 1.97 5.94
CA THR A 76 6.66 3.10 6.79
C THR A 76 6.21 2.84 8.22
N HIS A 77 6.92 3.42 9.18
CA HIS A 77 6.52 3.48 10.58
C HIS A 77 6.31 4.93 11.05
N GLN A 78 6.26 5.86 10.09
CA GLN A 78 6.13 7.30 10.30
C GLN A 78 4.74 7.81 9.86
N VAL A 79 3.71 6.95 9.88
CA VAL A 79 2.34 7.46 9.77
C VAL A 79 2.12 8.43 10.92
N THR A 80 1.54 9.59 10.65
CA THR A 80 1.19 10.55 11.72
C THR A 80 0.42 9.82 12.82
N PRO A 81 0.85 9.90 14.09
CA PRO A 81 0.22 9.19 15.19
C PRO A 81 -1.31 9.33 15.19
N TYR A 82 -1.98 8.18 15.26
CA TYR A 82 -3.44 8.06 15.29
C TYR A 82 -4.18 8.40 13.98
N SER A 83 -3.47 8.78 12.91
CA SER A 83 -4.08 9.17 11.63
C SER A 83 -4.46 7.96 10.78
N ILE A 84 -5.67 7.44 11.00
CA ILE A 84 -6.21 6.32 10.21
C ILE A 84 -6.33 6.69 8.72
N GLU A 85 -6.73 7.93 8.42
CA GLU A 85 -6.88 8.40 7.02
C GLU A 85 -5.54 8.45 6.28
N GLU A 86 -4.47 8.90 6.93
CA GLU A 86 -3.14 8.89 6.33
C GLU A 86 -2.61 7.47 6.13
N GLY A 87 -2.77 6.61 7.14
CA GLY A 87 -2.41 5.19 7.01
C GLY A 87 -3.17 4.51 5.87
N ALA A 88 -4.48 4.77 5.75
CA ALA A 88 -5.31 4.24 4.65
C ALA A 88 -4.82 4.74 3.29
N ARG A 89 -4.42 6.00 3.19
CA ARG A 89 -3.84 6.59 1.97
C ARG A 89 -2.51 5.94 1.60
N PHE A 90 -1.61 5.74 2.56
CA PHE A 90 -0.33 5.05 2.32
C PHE A 90 -0.56 3.60 1.90
N LEU A 91 -1.40 2.88 2.63
CA LEU A 91 -1.72 1.48 2.32
C LEU A 91 -2.29 1.34 0.89
N ALA A 92 -3.29 2.15 0.53
CA ALA A 92 -3.86 2.15 -0.82
C ALA A 92 -2.85 2.52 -1.91
N GLY A 93 -1.88 3.38 -1.59
CA GLY A 93 -0.85 3.82 -2.52
C GLY A 93 0.18 2.75 -2.84
N VAL A 94 0.51 1.86 -1.90
CA VAL A 94 1.57 0.85 -2.10
C VAL A 94 1.05 -0.51 -2.57
N THR A 95 -0.15 -0.91 -2.16
CA THR A 95 -0.71 -2.24 -2.44
C THR A 95 -0.83 -2.61 -3.93
N PRO A 96 -1.03 -1.68 -4.89
CA PRO A 96 -1.01 -2.02 -6.32
C PRO A 96 0.30 -2.62 -6.83
N TYR A 97 1.42 -2.26 -6.20
CA TYR A 97 2.77 -2.66 -6.62
C TYR A 97 3.24 -3.98 -6.00
N TYR A 98 2.48 -4.51 -5.03
CA TYR A 98 2.80 -5.79 -4.41
C TYR A 98 2.05 -6.93 -5.11
N PRO A 99 2.69 -8.12 -5.22
CA PRO A 99 2.06 -9.29 -5.83
C PRO A 99 0.87 -9.80 -5.01
N PRO A 100 0.01 -10.67 -5.59
CA PRO A 100 -0.89 -11.51 -4.81
C PRO A 100 -0.15 -12.27 -3.70
N GLU A 101 -0.88 -12.75 -2.70
CA GLU A 101 -0.35 -13.49 -1.53
C GLU A 101 0.55 -12.66 -0.59
N THR A 102 0.81 -11.37 -0.91
CA THR A 102 1.45 -10.47 0.06
C THR A 102 0.55 -10.25 1.26
N ILE A 103 1.15 -10.33 2.45
CA ILE A 103 0.49 -10.06 3.72
C ILE A 103 0.84 -8.64 4.15
N PHE A 104 -0.15 -7.78 4.26
CA PHE A 104 0.01 -6.43 4.79
C PHE A 104 -0.32 -6.41 6.28
N LEU A 105 0.69 -6.19 7.10
CA LEU A 105 0.54 -5.90 8.52
C LEU A 105 0.46 -4.39 8.69
N ALA A 106 -0.74 -3.84 8.93
CA ALA A 106 -0.94 -2.40 9.01
C ALA A 106 -1.57 -2.01 10.34
N VAL A 107 -0.79 -1.35 11.20
CA VAL A 107 -1.20 -1.04 12.57
C VAL A 107 -1.16 0.47 12.81
N VAL A 108 -2.30 1.12 12.60
CA VAL A 108 -2.61 2.48 13.04
C VAL A 108 -3.88 2.36 13.89
N ASP A 109 -3.74 2.34 15.20
CA ASP A 109 -4.76 1.80 16.09
C ASP A 109 -5.03 2.68 17.32
N PRO A 110 -5.71 3.82 17.16
CA PRO A 110 -6.13 4.63 18.32
C PRO A 110 -7.16 3.92 19.22
N GLY A 111 -7.73 2.79 18.76
CA GLY A 111 -8.70 1.98 19.48
C GLY A 111 -8.12 0.73 20.16
N VAL A 112 -6.80 0.64 20.34
CA VAL A 112 -6.15 -0.50 21.00
C VAL A 112 -6.74 -0.75 22.40
N GLY A 113 -7.02 -2.00 22.74
CA GLY A 113 -7.59 -2.38 24.04
C GLY A 113 -9.09 -2.06 24.24
N THR A 114 -9.77 -1.57 23.20
CA THR A 114 -11.24 -1.36 23.22
C THR A 114 -11.99 -2.52 22.55
N SER A 115 -13.29 -2.38 22.33
CA SER A 115 -14.13 -3.34 21.58
C SER A 115 -13.88 -3.35 20.06
N ARG A 116 -12.95 -2.54 19.55
CA ARG A 116 -12.51 -2.55 18.14
C ARG A 116 -12.02 -3.94 17.76
N LYS A 117 -12.56 -4.53 16.70
CA LYS A 117 -12.14 -5.84 16.20
C LYS A 117 -10.73 -5.80 15.63
N ALA A 118 -9.95 -6.85 15.86
CA ALA A 118 -8.75 -7.17 15.10
C ALA A 118 -9.15 -8.11 13.96
N VAL A 119 -8.73 -7.83 12.73
CA VAL A 119 -9.23 -8.59 11.58
C VAL A 119 -8.13 -9.02 10.62
N ILE A 120 -8.36 -10.16 9.97
CA ILE A 120 -7.71 -10.56 8.73
C ILE A 120 -8.71 -10.34 7.60
N VAL A 121 -8.30 -9.59 6.58
CA VAL A 121 -9.10 -9.33 5.39
C VAL A 121 -8.38 -9.89 4.17
N LYS A 122 -9.08 -10.64 3.32
CA LYS A 122 -8.59 -11.10 2.02
C LYS A 122 -9.29 -10.35 0.92
N THR A 123 -8.52 -9.74 0.02
CA THR A 123 -9.08 -9.04 -1.15
C THR A 123 -9.22 -9.99 -2.34
N LYS A 124 -10.09 -9.63 -3.31
CA LYS A 124 -10.22 -10.39 -4.58
C LYS A 124 -8.95 -10.39 -5.42
N LYS A 125 -7.98 -9.50 -5.11
CA LYS A 125 -6.64 -9.53 -5.69
C LYS A 125 -5.75 -10.64 -5.09
N GLY A 126 -6.22 -11.33 -4.04
CA GLY A 126 -5.49 -12.38 -3.35
C GLY A 126 -4.50 -11.88 -2.31
N GLN A 127 -4.52 -10.61 -1.95
CA GLN A 127 -3.68 -10.02 -0.89
C GLN A 127 -4.39 -10.12 0.46
N PHE A 128 -3.61 -10.35 1.52
CA PHE A 128 -4.09 -10.41 2.90
C PHE A 128 -3.74 -9.13 3.67
N PHE A 129 -4.61 -8.74 4.58
CA PHE A 129 -4.45 -7.57 5.43
C PHE A 129 -4.75 -7.96 6.88
N VAL A 130 -3.79 -7.74 7.77
CA VAL A 130 -3.90 -7.93 9.21
C VAL A 130 -3.88 -6.55 9.84
N LEU A 131 -5.02 -6.10 10.38
CA LEU A 131 -5.19 -4.71 10.80
C LEU A 131 -6.35 -4.53 11.80
N PRO A 132 -6.42 -3.38 12.48
CA PRO A 132 -7.61 -3.00 13.25
C PRO A 132 -8.78 -2.68 12.32
N ASP A 133 -9.98 -3.14 12.68
CA ASP A 133 -11.23 -2.79 11.99
C ASP A 133 -11.69 -1.38 12.40
N ASN A 134 -11.05 -0.38 11.79
CA ASN A 134 -11.28 1.04 12.08
C ASN A 134 -11.38 1.89 10.80
N GLY A 135 -11.52 1.23 9.64
CA GLY A 135 -11.61 1.91 8.35
C GLY A 135 -10.30 2.00 7.56
N LEU A 136 -9.17 1.58 8.15
CA LEU A 136 -7.84 1.61 7.50
C LEU A 136 -7.82 0.92 6.13
N ILE A 137 -8.60 -0.15 5.95
CA ILE A 137 -8.72 -0.92 4.71
C ILE A 137 -9.58 -0.25 3.63
N THR A 138 -10.35 0.78 3.96
CA THR A 138 -11.45 1.30 3.11
C THR A 138 -11.04 1.57 1.65
N PRO A 139 -9.98 2.35 1.35
CA PRO A 139 -9.65 2.65 -0.05
C PRO A 139 -9.15 1.44 -0.83
N VAL A 140 -8.52 0.47 -0.17
CA VAL A 140 -8.11 -0.80 -0.77
C VAL A 140 -9.33 -1.66 -1.06
N ALA A 141 -10.26 -1.76 -0.10
CA ALA A 141 -11.50 -2.51 -0.26
C ALA A 141 -12.38 -1.97 -1.40
N ASP A 142 -12.42 -0.64 -1.57
CA ASP A 142 -13.16 0.03 -2.65
C ASP A 142 -12.57 -0.28 -4.04
N ARG A 143 -11.25 -0.31 -4.13
CA ARG A 143 -10.55 -0.55 -5.38
C ARG A 143 -10.51 -2.04 -5.76
N ASP A 144 -10.15 -2.92 -4.83
CA ASP A 144 -9.79 -4.31 -5.10
C ASP A 144 -10.94 -5.29 -4.77
N GLY A 145 -11.95 -4.84 -4.03
CA GLY A 145 -13.02 -5.68 -3.49
C GLY A 145 -12.55 -6.63 -2.39
N ILE A 146 -13.47 -7.05 -1.54
CA ILE A 146 -13.21 -8.01 -0.46
C ILE A 146 -13.68 -9.40 -0.88
N GLU A 147 -12.85 -10.42 -0.67
CA GLU A 147 -13.20 -11.84 -0.79
C GLU A 147 -13.80 -12.36 0.52
N GLY A 148 -13.22 -11.98 1.66
CA GLY A 148 -13.70 -12.34 3.00
C GLY A 148 -12.93 -11.61 4.09
N ALA A 149 -13.49 -11.65 5.31
CA ALA A 149 -12.85 -11.13 6.51
C ALA A 149 -13.10 -12.04 7.71
N ARG A 150 -12.12 -12.14 8.61
CA ARG A 150 -12.19 -12.91 9.86
C ARG A 150 -11.77 -12.04 11.03
N GLU A 151 -12.48 -12.14 12.14
CA GLU A 151 -12.03 -11.55 13.40
C GLU A 151 -10.94 -12.44 14.01
N ILE A 152 -9.87 -11.86 14.53
CA ILE A 152 -8.81 -12.59 15.21
C ILE A 152 -9.26 -12.77 16.66
N THR A 153 -9.77 -13.95 17.01
CA THR A 153 -10.26 -14.32 18.35
C THR A 153 -9.65 -15.60 18.87
N SER A 154 -9.03 -16.40 18.01
CA SER A 154 -8.35 -17.64 18.39
C SER A 154 -7.04 -17.32 19.10
N LEU A 155 -6.86 -17.79 20.34
CA LEU A 155 -5.62 -17.62 21.10
C LEU A 155 -4.39 -18.24 20.41
N GLY A 156 -4.60 -19.31 19.62
CA GLY A 156 -3.55 -19.90 18.79
C GLY A 156 -3.02 -18.98 17.68
N TRP A 157 -3.71 -17.88 17.39
CA TRP A 157 -3.32 -16.85 16.42
C TRP A 157 -2.74 -15.59 17.08
N MET A 158 -2.56 -15.63 18.41
CA MET A 158 -2.03 -14.55 19.25
C MET A 158 -0.77 -15.01 20.00
N ILE A 159 -0.12 -14.10 20.71
CA ILE A 159 1.12 -14.43 21.45
C ILE A 159 0.90 -15.33 22.67
N GLY A 160 -0.33 -15.65 23.02
CA GLY A 160 -0.75 -16.46 24.17
C GLY A 160 -1.95 -15.86 24.88
N ASP A 161 -2.14 -16.22 26.16
CA ASP A 161 -3.37 -15.90 26.91
C ASP A 161 -3.35 -14.49 27.54
N ASN A 162 -2.17 -13.88 27.70
CA ASN A 162 -2.02 -12.58 28.35
C ASN A 162 -1.81 -11.46 27.33
N ILE A 163 -2.90 -11.03 26.73
CA ILE A 163 -2.91 -9.97 25.71
C ILE A 163 -2.85 -8.60 26.40
N SER A 164 -1.87 -7.78 26.08
CA SER A 164 -1.75 -6.41 26.57
C SER A 164 -2.87 -5.53 26.01
N SER A 165 -3.51 -4.72 26.83
CA SER A 165 -4.50 -3.73 26.39
C SER A 165 -3.89 -2.55 25.62
N THR A 166 -2.56 -2.44 25.54
CA THR A 166 -1.86 -1.30 24.92
C THR A 166 -0.92 -1.68 23.79
N PHE A 167 -0.76 -2.99 23.48
CA PHE A 167 0.20 -3.40 22.46
C PHE A 167 -0.30 -4.59 21.61
N HIS A 168 -1.47 -4.43 20.99
CA HIS A 168 -2.02 -5.44 20.06
C HIS A 168 -1.14 -5.63 18.80
N GLY A 169 -0.29 -4.65 18.46
CA GLY A 169 0.74 -4.81 17.42
C GLY A 169 1.60 -6.03 17.65
N ARG A 170 2.09 -6.20 18.89
CA ARG A 170 2.89 -7.34 19.32
C ARG A 170 2.06 -8.60 19.54
N ASP A 171 0.93 -8.49 20.26
CA ASP A 171 0.25 -9.64 20.84
C ASP A 171 -0.78 -10.29 19.92
N VAL A 172 -1.33 -9.52 18.96
CA VAL A 172 -2.43 -9.94 18.09
C VAL A 172 -2.06 -9.87 16.62
N PHE A 173 -1.63 -8.69 16.14
CA PHE A 173 -1.45 -8.48 14.71
C PHE A 173 -0.20 -9.14 14.15
N SER A 174 0.94 -9.07 14.87
CA SER A 174 2.19 -9.70 14.43
C SER A 174 2.10 -11.22 14.39
N PRO A 175 1.59 -11.90 15.43
CA PRO A 175 1.39 -13.37 15.38
C PRO A 175 0.45 -13.77 14.24
N ALA A 176 -0.67 -13.08 14.07
CA ALA A 176 -1.63 -13.40 13.01
C ALA A 176 -1.02 -13.26 11.60
N ALA A 177 -0.21 -12.23 11.37
CA ALA A 177 0.53 -12.08 10.11
C ALA A 177 1.55 -13.19 9.91
N ALA A 178 2.20 -13.66 10.98
CA ALA A 178 3.16 -14.76 10.95
C ALA A 178 2.49 -16.10 10.63
N HIS A 179 1.35 -16.42 11.24
CA HIS A 179 0.58 -17.64 10.94
C HIS A 179 0.09 -17.67 9.48
N LEU A 180 -0.35 -16.51 8.93
CA LEU A 180 -0.62 -16.39 7.50
C LEU A 180 0.62 -16.70 6.66
N ALA A 181 1.77 -16.14 7.03
CA ALA A 181 3.03 -16.37 6.32
C ALA A 181 3.50 -17.82 6.42
N ALA A 182 3.16 -18.52 7.51
CA ALA A 182 3.40 -19.96 7.66
C ALA A 182 2.45 -20.82 6.78
N GLY A 183 1.48 -20.19 6.11
CA GLY A 183 0.52 -20.88 5.25
C GLY A 183 -0.63 -21.54 5.99
N GLU A 184 -0.89 -21.16 7.23
CA GLU A 184 -2.01 -21.68 8.01
C GLU A 184 -3.36 -21.22 7.45
N ASP A 185 -4.38 -22.02 7.64
CA ASP A 185 -5.74 -21.68 7.19
C ASP A 185 -6.31 -20.51 7.98
N TRP A 186 -6.35 -19.35 7.36
CA TRP A 186 -6.80 -18.10 7.96
C TRP A 186 -8.24 -18.10 8.49
N THR A 187 -9.05 -19.10 8.07
CA THR A 187 -10.41 -19.27 8.59
C THR A 187 -10.42 -19.72 10.05
N LEU A 188 -9.29 -20.27 10.53
CA LEU A 188 -9.10 -20.70 11.92
C LEU A 188 -8.75 -19.53 12.88
N ALA A 189 -8.49 -18.33 12.36
CA ALA A 189 -8.21 -17.15 13.18
C ALA A 189 -9.41 -16.71 14.01
N GLY A 190 -10.65 -17.00 13.53
CA GLY A 190 -11.89 -16.69 14.25
C GLY A 190 -13.12 -16.58 13.36
N GLY A 191 -14.16 -15.96 13.88
CA GLY A 191 -15.46 -15.82 13.23
C GLY A 191 -15.44 -14.94 11.98
N GLU A 192 -16.39 -15.16 11.06
CA GLU A 192 -16.59 -14.33 9.88
C GLU A 192 -17.01 -12.91 10.26
N VAL A 193 -16.42 -11.91 9.61
CA VAL A 193 -16.82 -10.50 9.70
C VAL A 193 -17.49 -10.12 8.38
N ARG A 194 -18.80 -9.84 8.43
CA ARG A 194 -19.58 -9.50 7.24
C ARG A 194 -19.51 -8.04 6.87
N GLU A 195 -19.36 -7.18 7.87
CA GLU A 195 -19.31 -5.73 7.69
C GLU A 195 -18.05 -5.20 8.37
N LEU A 196 -17.24 -4.49 7.60
CA LEU A 196 -16.04 -3.79 8.09
C LEU A 196 -16.36 -2.32 8.31
N VAL A 197 -15.74 -1.74 9.33
CA VAL A 197 -15.79 -0.29 9.54
C VAL A 197 -15.23 0.43 8.32
N ARG A 198 -15.90 1.52 7.91
CA ARG A 198 -15.54 2.30 6.73
C ARG A 198 -15.16 3.72 7.11
N LEU A 199 -14.08 4.21 6.53
CA LEU A 199 -13.83 5.64 6.47
C LEU A 199 -14.85 6.29 5.53
N ASN A 200 -15.32 7.46 5.92
CA ASN A 200 -16.17 8.29 5.07
C ASN A 200 -15.51 9.68 4.92
N PRO A 201 -14.39 9.76 4.18
CA PRO A 201 -13.71 11.03 4.00
C PRO A 201 -14.61 12.00 3.23
N ARG A 202 -14.59 13.26 3.63
CA ARG A 202 -15.34 14.29 2.93
C ARG A 202 -14.76 14.45 1.52
N ALA A 203 -15.60 14.27 0.50
CA ALA A 203 -15.20 14.52 -0.88
C ALA A 203 -15.11 16.04 -1.14
N PRO A 204 -14.21 16.50 -2.03
CA PRO A 204 -14.20 17.87 -2.51
C PRO A 204 -15.54 18.27 -3.10
N ALA A 205 -15.99 19.50 -2.82
CA ALA A 205 -17.24 20.05 -3.35
C ALA A 205 -16.95 20.88 -4.61
N ILE A 206 -17.59 20.54 -5.72
CA ILE A 206 -17.46 21.24 -7.00
C ILE A 206 -18.78 21.96 -7.30
N ASP A 207 -18.70 23.26 -7.54
CA ASP A 207 -19.85 24.07 -7.91
C ASP A 207 -19.54 25.07 -9.06
N LYS A 208 -20.44 26.05 -9.26
CA LYS A 208 -20.26 27.08 -10.30
C LYS A 208 -19.08 28.00 -10.01
N SER A 209 -18.68 28.19 -8.76
CA SER A 209 -17.58 29.07 -8.36
C SER A 209 -16.20 28.38 -8.49
N GLY A 210 -16.12 27.07 -8.27
CA GLY A 210 -14.87 26.34 -8.27
C GLY A 210 -14.94 25.02 -7.57
N ILE A 211 -13.81 24.62 -6.96
CA ILE A 211 -13.67 23.44 -6.12
C ILE A 211 -13.20 23.83 -4.72
N THR A 212 -13.89 23.31 -3.72
CA THR A 212 -13.52 23.40 -2.31
C THR A 212 -13.12 22.03 -1.84
N GLY A 213 -11.89 21.87 -1.40
CA GLY A 213 -11.32 20.66 -0.85
C GLY A 213 -10.49 20.93 0.40
N ALA A 214 -9.58 20.01 0.71
CA ALA A 214 -8.65 20.11 1.82
C ALA A 214 -7.22 19.73 1.39
N VAL A 215 -6.23 20.36 2.01
CA VAL A 215 -4.88 19.82 2.12
C VAL A 215 -4.96 18.74 3.21
N ILE A 216 -4.70 17.49 2.84
CA ILE A 216 -4.91 16.31 3.68
C ILE A 216 -3.62 15.70 4.23
N GLY A 217 -2.47 16.21 3.84
CA GLY A 217 -1.17 15.70 4.27
C GLY A 217 -0.03 16.43 3.62
N LEU A 218 1.17 16.03 4.00
CA LEU A 218 2.42 16.50 3.41
C LEU A 218 3.10 15.35 2.67
N ASP A 219 3.83 15.69 1.61
CA ASP A 219 4.78 14.77 0.97
C ASP A 219 6.16 15.00 1.61
N ASP A 220 6.41 14.30 2.70
CA ASP A 220 7.66 14.40 3.45
C ASP A 220 8.77 13.58 2.78
N PRO A 221 10.04 14.07 2.81
CA PRO A 221 10.53 15.25 3.54
C PRO A 221 10.45 16.57 2.74
N TYR A 222 9.76 16.60 1.62
CA TYR A 222 9.77 17.74 0.69
C TYR A 222 8.83 18.88 1.11
N GLY A 223 7.83 18.60 1.96
CA GLY A 223 6.87 19.58 2.45
C GLY A 223 5.88 20.07 1.38
N SER A 224 5.67 19.31 0.30
CA SER A 224 4.59 19.55 -0.65
C SER A 224 3.23 19.25 -0.02
N LEU A 225 2.22 20.03 -0.40
CA LEU A 225 0.87 19.90 0.14
C LEU A 225 0.06 18.93 -0.71
N ILE A 226 -0.28 17.77 -0.15
CA ILE A 226 -1.15 16.78 -0.78
C ILE A 226 -2.61 17.20 -0.56
N THR A 227 -3.40 17.29 -1.64
CA THR A 227 -4.83 17.61 -1.54
C THR A 227 -5.72 16.38 -1.73
N ASP A 228 -6.99 16.51 -1.33
CA ASP A 228 -8.05 15.54 -1.65
C ASP A 228 -8.61 15.72 -3.08
N ILE A 229 -8.19 16.74 -3.82
CA ILE A 229 -8.64 17.08 -5.16
C ILE A 229 -7.99 16.14 -6.18
N SER A 230 -8.80 15.43 -6.97
CA SER A 230 -8.26 14.64 -8.08
C SER A 230 -7.81 15.53 -9.25
N GLY A 231 -6.85 15.03 -10.04
CA GLY A 231 -6.44 15.71 -11.27
C GLY A 231 -7.57 15.84 -12.29
N THR A 232 -8.56 14.94 -12.28
CA THR A 232 -9.76 15.01 -13.13
C THR A 232 -10.65 16.14 -12.67
N ASP A 233 -10.93 16.25 -11.38
CA ASP A 233 -11.77 17.32 -10.81
C ASP A 233 -11.13 18.68 -11.05
N PHE A 234 -9.82 18.79 -10.81
CA PHE A 234 -9.09 20.03 -11.07
C PHE A 234 -9.18 20.45 -12.55
N ARG A 235 -8.95 19.55 -13.50
CA ARG A 235 -9.05 19.85 -14.93
C ARG A 235 -10.48 20.24 -15.35
N SER A 236 -11.51 19.75 -14.66
CA SER A 236 -12.92 20.13 -14.90
C SER A 236 -13.19 21.61 -14.64
N LEU A 237 -12.29 22.31 -13.92
CA LEU A 237 -12.34 23.76 -13.73
C LEU A 237 -11.90 24.55 -14.96
N GLY A 238 -11.36 23.88 -16.01
CA GLY A 238 -10.94 24.48 -17.28
C GLY A 238 -9.46 24.86 -17.36
N TYR A 239 -8.65 24.52 -16.36
CA TYR A 239 -7.20 24.78 -16.36
C TYR A 239 -6.43 23.79 -17.21
N VAL A 240 -5.41 24.28 -17.90
CA VAL A 240 -4.44 23.53 -18.70
C VAL A 240 -3.01 23.85 -18.27
N LEU A 241 -2.05 23.02 -18.64
CA LEU A 241 -0.64 23.25 -18.35
C LEU A 241 -0.20 24.63 -18.86
N GLY A 242 0.55 25.36 -18.03
CA GLY A 242 1.01 26.72 -18.26
C GLY A 242 0.08 27.82 -17.72
N ASP A 243 -1.14 27.50 -17.32
CA ASP A 243 -2.06 28.47 -16.72
C ASP A 243 -1.57 28.90 -15.32
N LYS A 244 -1.78 30.19 -14.98
CA LYS A 244 -1.66 30.68 -13.62
C LYS A 244 -2.98 30.49 -12.89
N VAL A 245 -2.94 29.74 -11.80
CA VAL A 245 -4.10 29.34 -11.01
C VAL A 245 -4.15 30.14 -9.73
N SER A 246 -5.27 30.77 -9.45
CA SER A 246 -5.53 31.39 -8.14
C SER A 246 -5.91 30.30 -7.14
N VAL A 247 -5.21 30.22 -6.03
CA VAL A 247 -5.44 29.20 -4.99
C VAL A 247 -5.53 29.87 -3.64
N ARG A 248 -6.58 29.59 -2.90
CA ARG A 248 -6.68 29.96 -1.48
C ARG A 248 -6.43 28.72 -0.63
N ILE A 249 -5.42 28.78 0.23
CA ILE A 249 -5.07 27.71 1.17
C ILE A 249 -5.11 28.32 2.57
N ASP A 250 -5.98 27.80 3.43
CA ASP A 250 -6.27 28.38 4.75
C ASP A 250 -6.57 29.88 4.62
N LYS A 251 -5.74 30.72 5.19
CA LYS A 251 -5.84 32.20 5.12
C LYS A 251 -4.99 32.82 4.01
N GLY A 252 -4.15 32.01 3.35
CA GLY A 252 -3.24 32.47 2.28
C GLY A 252 -3.90 32.49 0.91
N PHE A 253 -3.50 33.46 0.09
CA PHE A 253 -3.88 33.56 -1.32
C PHE A 253 -2.63 33.51 -2.19
N TYR A 254 -2.66 32.65 -3.22
CA TYR A 254 -1.51 32.37 -4.06
C TYR A 254 -1.92 32.39 -5.53
N ILE A 255 -1.01 32.81 -6.41
CA ILE A 255 -1.13 32.62 -7.86
C ILE A 255 0.01 31.71 -8.28
N ILE A 256 -0.32 30.49 -8.66
CA ILE A 256 0.63 29.39 -8.85
C ILE A 256 0.49 28.82 -10.26
N PRO A 257 1.57 28.63 -11.03
CA PRO A 257 1.49 28.00 -12.35
C PRO A 257 1.15 26.51 -12.23
N PHE A 258 0.25 26.03 -13.08
CA PHE A 258 -0.04 24.62 -13.24
C PHE A 258 0.93 24.05 -14.28
N VAL A 259 1.83 23.19 -13.83
CA VAL A 259 2.93 22.65 -14.63
C VAL A 259 3.00 21.14 -14.61
N LYS A 260 3.84 20.57 -15.45
CA LYS A 260 3.99 19.11 -15.55
C LYS A 260 5.04 18.58 -14.57
N THR A 261 6.11 19.35 -14.33
CA THR A 261 7.26 18.94 -13.51
C THR A 261 7.86 20.10 -12.74
N PHE A 262 8.63 19.80 -11.71
CA PHE A 262 9.35 20.79 -10.89
C PHE A 262 10.27 21.68 -11.72
N MET A 263 10.91 21.14 -12.77
CA MET A 263 11.84 21.90 -13.64
C MET A 263 11.16 23.00 -14.48
N ASP A 264 9.83 23.04 -14.52
CA ASP A 264 9.09 24.05 -15.31
C ASP A 264 9.03 25.41 -14.60
N VAL A 265 9.52 25.49 -13.35
CA VAL A 265 9.63 26.73 -12.57
C VAL A 265 11.01 26.87 -11.94
N PRO A 266 11.51 28.11 -11.68
CA PRO A 266 12.76 28.35 -10.98
C PRO A 266 12.79 27.72 -9.58
N VAL A 267 14.00 27.44 -9.06
CA VAL A 267 14.19 26.98 -7.69
C VAL A 267 13.60 27.96 -6.69
N GLY A 268 12.78 27.48 -5.77
CA GLY A 268 12.11 28.30 -4.74
C GLY A 268 10.78 28.92 -5.18
N ASP A 269 10.38 28.76 -6.44
CA ASP A 269 9.08 29.18 -6.94
C ASP A 269 8.00 28.10 -6.72
N PRO A 270 6.73 28.53 -6.52
CA PRO A 270 5.62 27.61 -6.32
C PRO A 270 5.16 26.98 -7.61
N LEU A 271 4.64 25.75 -7.50
CA LEU A 271 4.01 25.01 -8.59
C LEU A 271 2.79 24.24 -8.12
N LEU A 272 1.81 24.10 -9.02
CA LEU A 272 0.73 23.13 -8.96
C LEU A 272 1.05 22.01 -9.97
N TYR A 273 0.86 20.78 -9.57
CA TYR A 273 1.04 19.64 -10.46
C TYR A 273 0.11 18.48 -10.06
N ILE A 274 -0.03 17.53 -10.95
CA ILE A 274 -0.71 16.26 -10.62
C ILE A 274 0.35 15.24 -10.32
N ASP A 275 0.30 14.69 -9.10
CA ASP A 275 1.24 13.69 -8.63
C ASP A 275 1.09 12.34 -9.33
N SER A 276 1.99 11.39 -9.02
CA SER A 276 1.97 10.04 -9.57
C SER A 276 0.77 9.19 -9.16
N ARG A 277 -0.01 9.65 -8.17
CA ARG A 277 -1.25 9.03 -7.67
C ARG A 277 -2.51 9.71 -8.22
N GLY A 278 -2.34 10.69 -9.10
CA GLY A 278 -3.43 11.42 -9.76
C GLY A 278 -4.07 12.51 -8.91
N ARG A 279 -3.42 13.00 -7.85
CA ARG A 279 -3.91 14.09 -6.98
C ARG A 279 -3.26 15.42 -7.33
N LEU A 280 -3.99 16.49 -7.11
CA LEU A 280 -3.43 17.84 -7.18
C LEU A 280 -2.54 18.11 -5.96
N GLU A 281 -1.32 18.57 -6.20
CA GLU A 281 -0.39 18.98 -5.16
C GLU A 281 0.13 20.40 -5.38
N VAL A 282 0.52 21.03 -4.27
CA VAL A 282 1.14 22.35 -4.22
C VAL A 282 2.54 22.20 -3.66
N ALA A 283 3.55 22.64 -4.38
CA ALA A 283 4.94 22.55 -3.93
C ALA A 283 5.73 23.82 -4.15
N LEU A 284 6.93 23.86 -3.60
CA LEU A 284 8.02 24.75 -4.01
C LEU A 284 9.11 23.93 -4.69
N ASN A 285 9.62 24.39 -5.81
CA ASN A 285 10.74 23.71 -6.45
C ASN A 285 11.98 23.73 -5.54
N GLU A 286 12.47 22.52 -5.17
CA GLU A 286 13.59 22.29 -4.24
C GLU A 286 13.49 23.00 -2.88
N ARG A 287 12.29 23.31 -2.41
CA ARG A 287 12.03 23.94 -1.10
C ARG A 287 10.74 23.37 -0.48
N ASP A 288 10.60 23.60 0.82
CA ASP A 288 9.46 23.15 1.63
C ASP A 288 8.38 24.24 1.67
N PHE A 289 7.22 23.94 1.01
CA PHE A 289 6.09 24.86 0.96
C PHE A 289 5.44 24.99 2.34
N SER A 290 5.27 23.87 3.04
CA SER A 290 4.58 23.81 4.33
C SER A 290 5.29 24.65 5.38
N LYS A 291 6.62 24.52 5.49
CA LYS A 291 7.45 25.30 6.42
C LYS A 291 7.48 26.78 6.06
N LYS A 292 7.69 27.12 4.77
CA LYS A 292 7.73 28.51 4.31
C LYS A 292 6.44 29.26 4.62
N HIS A 293 5.30 28.61 4.43
CA HIS A 293 3.98 29.23 4.59
C HIS A 293 3.28 28.87 5.91
N LYS A 294 3.93 28.08 6.79
CA LYS A 294 3.42 27.63 8.09
C LYS A 294 2.07 26.92 7.99
N ILE A 295 1.96 26.01 7.02
CA ILE A 295 0.74 25.22 6.78
C ILE A 295 0.91 23.86 7.43
N THR A 296 -0.04 23.50 8.28
CA THR A 296 -0.13 22.17 8.93
C THR A 296 -1.48 21.57 8.58
N PRO A 297 -1.51 20.47 7.82
CA PRO A 297 -2.75 19.76 7.50
C PRO A 297 -3.48 19.23 8.76
N PRO A 298 -4.83 19.09 8.71
CA PRO A 298 -5.69 19.44 7.58
C PRO A 298 -6.07 20.92 7.54
N VAL A 299 -6.06 21.53 6.33
CA VAL A 299 -6.54 22.91 6.11
C VAL A 299 -7.37 22.99 4.83
N PRO A 300 -8.35 23.94 4.74
CA PRO A 300 -9.16 24.10 3.54
C PRO A 300 -8.34 24.62 2.36
N ILE A 301 -8.72 24.18 1.16
CA ILE A 301 -8.24 24.69 -0.12
C ILE A 301 -9.41 25.06 -1.01
N PHE A 302 -9.35 26.18 -1.72
CA PHE A 302 -10.31 26.60 -2.72
C PHE A 302 -9.61 27.03 -4.01
N ILE A 303 -10.11 26.56 -5.15
CA ILE A 303 -9.62 26.92 -6.48
C ILE A 303 -10.83 27.32 -7.33
N PRO A 304 -10.89 28.57 -7.82
CA PRO A 304 -11.99 29.03 -8.65
C PRO A 304 -11.96 28.37 -10.03
N ARG A 305 -13.08 28.40 -10.75
CA ARG A 305 -13.08 28.06 -12.18
C ARG A 305 -12.24 29.06 -12.96
N LYS A 306 -11.61 28.58 -14.05
CA LYS A 306 -10.82 29.46 -14.94
C LYS A 306 -11.69 30.62 -15.44
N GLY A 307 -11.15 31.84 -15.32
CA GLY A 307 -11.85 33.08 -15.70
C GLY A 307 -12.73 33.68 -14.61
N GLN A 308 -12.90 33.04 -13.48
CA GLN A 308 -13.57 33.60 -12.31
C GLN A 308 -12.56 34.23 -11.34
N ARG A 309 -13.00 35.27 -10.62
CA ARG A 309 -12.21 35.85 -9.53
C ARG A 309 -12.39 34.99 -8.28
N PRO A 310 -11.32 34.79 -7.48
CA PRO A 310 -11.35 34.02 -6.26
C PRO A 310 -12.21 34.66 -5.18
#